data_0abf124846d1446a10e5f633885d3642
#
_entry.id   0abf124846d1446a10e5f633885d3642
#
_cell.length_a   1.000
_cell.length_b   1.000
_cell.length_c   1.000
_cell.angle_alpha   90.00
_cell.angle_beta   90.00
_cell.angle_gamma   90.00
#
_symmetry.space_group_name_H-M   'P 1'
#
loop_
_entity.id
_entity.type
_entity.pdbx_description
1 polymer ?
#
loop_
_entity_poly.entity_id
_entity_poly.type
_entity_poly.pdbx_seq_one_letter_code
_entity_poly.pdbx_strand_id
1 'polypeptide(L)'
;MRKFISRAAALLLAGVMTAAVAGCGKNSDSEAKDTAKKWTELDQTQITEAMGLGWNLGNQLEASSGGLPSETCWGNPEITKELIDTIKAQGFKTVRIPVSYLDMIGDGPDYKIDTDWLDRVQEVVDYVVNNDMFAIVNMHGDGYYTVDHSWLLCAEDDDKQTEIKDKYGKVWTQIADRFKDYDQHLIFESMNEEFNNDYGKPDEKAYDNINAYNQIFVDSVRATGSNNEKRWLLLPGWN
;
A
#
# COMPACT_ATOMS: atom_id res chain seq x y z
N MET A 1 57.96 15.80 51.29
CA MET A 1 57.90 15.56 52.78
C MET A 1 56.66 14.69 53.01
N ARG A 2 56.90 13.44 53.36
CA ARG A 2 56.59 12.76 54.60
C ARG A 2 55.12 12.91 55.02
N LYS A 3 54.33 11.90 55.38
CA LYS A 3 54.48 10.50 55.87
C LYS A 3 53.09 9.91 55.89
N PHE A 4 52.86 8.69 55.50
CA PHE A 4 52.79 7.47 56.28
C PHE A 4 51.58 7.30 57.20
N ILE A 5 50.85 6.21 56.94
CA ILE A 5 50.52 5.05 57.78
C ILE A 5 49.11 5.18 58.36
N SER A 6 48.20 4.17 58.45
CA SER A 6 48.29 2.71 58.56
C SER A 6 46.88 2.10 58.60
N ARG A 7 46.72 0.97 58.01
CA ARG A 7 46.04 -0.22 58.39
C ARG A 7 45.05 -0.17 59.58
N ALA A 8 43.85 -0.69 59.35
CA ALA A 8 43.37 -1.81 60.17
C ALA A 8 42.14 -2.49 59.47
N ALA A 9 42.24 -3.80 59.41
CA ALA A 9 41.20 -4.72 58.96
C ALA A 9 40.26 -5.06 60.12
N ALA A 10 39.00 -5.27 59.85
CA ALA A 10 38.13 -6.15 60.64
C ALA A 10 37.08 -6.78 59.82
N LEU A 11 37.07 -8.09 59.79
CA LEU A 11 36.04 -8.98 59.32
C LEU A 11 34.82 -8.97 60.24
N LEU A 12 33.69 -9.34 59.66
CA LEU A 12 32.63 -10.27 60.13
C LEU A 12 31.24 -9.66 59.85
N LEU A 13 30.34 -10.24 59.26
CA LEU A 13 29.53 -11.45 59.28
C LEU A 13 28.35 -11.30 58.33
N ALA A 14 27.94 -12.41 57.77
CA ALA A 14 26.84 -12.65 56.88
C ALA A 14 25.48 -12.16 57.41
N GLY A 15 24.67 -11.68 56.46
CA GLY A 15 23.25 -11.49 56.64
C GLY A 15 22.60 -11.52 55.26
N VAL A 16 22.12 -12.72 54.86
CA VAL A 16 21.30 -12.90 53.68
C VAL A 16 19.91 -12.30 53.96
N MET A 17 19.59 -11.20 53.29
CA MET A 17 18.23 -10.76 53.12
C MET A 17 17.92 -10.63 51.64
N THR A 18 17.24 -11.59 51.10
CA THR A 18 16.58 -11.54 49.80
C THR A 18 15.42 -10.53 49.84
N ALA A 19 15.69 -9.33 49.38
CA ALA A 19 14.63 -8.38 49.04
C ALA A 19 14.29 -8.58 47.57
N ALA A 20 13.13 -9.17 47.27
CA ALA A 20 12.53 -9.19 45.94
C ALA A 20 12.13 -7.76 45.57
N VAL A 21 12.93 -7.14 44.72
CA VAL A 21 12.54 -5.89 44.06
C VAL A 21 11.67 -6.28 42.86
N ALA A 22 10.33 -6.16 43.01
CA ALA A 22 9.43 -6.17 41.91
C ALA A 22 9.67 -4.91 41.07
N GLY A 23 10.53 -5.04 40.06
CA GLY A 23 10.71 -4.05 39.02
C GLY A 23 9.51 -4.10 38.08
N CYS A 24 8.59 -3.15 38.21
CA CYS A 24 7.65 -2.84 37.12
C CYS A 24 8.43 -2.27 35.93
N GLY A 25 8.98 -3.15 35.12
CA GLY A 25 9.35 -2.85 33.75
C GLY A 25 8.05 -2.82 32.94
N LYS A 26 7.58 -1.64 32.59
CA LYS A 26 6.63 -1.53 31.48
C LYS A 26 7.35 -1.92 30.21
N ASN A 27 7.28 -3.20 29.84
CA ASN A 27 7.48 -3.59 28.46
C ASN A 27 6.29 -3.00 27.68
N SER A 28 6.57 -1.97 26.92
CA SER A 28 5.73 -1.62 25.79
C SER A 28 6.02 -2.61 24.68
N ASP A 29 5.61 -3.88 24.86
CA ASP A 29 5.37 -4.76 23.75
C ASP A 29 4.16 -4.16 23.04
N SER A 30 4.43 -3.45 21.94
CA SER A 30 3.41 -3.21 20.94
C SER A 30 3.02 -4.58 20.40
N GLU A 31 1.96 -5.17 20.99
CA GLU A 31 1.26 -6.26 20.34
C GLU A 31 0.88 -5.75 18.95
N ALA A 32 1.61 -6.20 17.93
CA ALA A 32 1.12 -6.20 16.57
C ALA A 32 -0.18 -7.00 16.63
N LYS A 33 -1.31 -6.29 16.69
CA LYS A 33 -2.61 -6.92 16.58
C LYS A 33 -2.58 -7.68 15.27
N ASP A 34 -2.74 -8.98 15.38
CA ASP A 34 -3.05 -9.87 14.26
C ASP A 34 -4.34 -9.33 13.61
N THR A 35 -4.17 -8.48 12.60
CA THR A 35 -5.27 -7.81 11.88
C THR A 35 -5.84 -8.70 10.80
N ALA A 36 -5.45 -9.96 10.74
CA ALA A 36 -6.01 -10.93 9.81
C ALA A 36 -7.49 -11.15 10.11
N LYS A 37 -8.34 -10.24 9.64
CA LYS A 37 -9.78 -10.43 9.67
C LYS A 37 -10.12 -11.64 8.79
N LYS A 38 -11.00 -12.49 9.30
CA LYS A 38 -11.43 -13.68 8.57
C LYS A 38 -12.21 -13.27 7.33
N TRP A 39 -11.80 -13.79 6.15
CA TRP A 39 -12.50 -13.58 4.88
C TRP A 39 -13.99 -13.94 5.00
N THR A 40 -14.85 -13.03 4.54
CA THR A 40 -16.29 -13.27 4.38
C THR A 40 -16.62 -13.37 2.91
N GLU A 41 -17.23 -14.47 2.48
CA GLU A 41 -17.71 -14.62 1.10
C GLU A 41 -18.91 -13.71 0.89
N LEU A 42 -18.80 -12.85 -0.12
CA LEU A 42 -19.88 -11.98 -0.61
C LEU A 42 -20.02 -12.20 -2.12
N ASP A 43 -21.24 -12.28 -2.61
CA ASP A 43 -21.48 -12.22 -4.03
C ASP A 43 -21.41 -10.78 -4.57
N GLN A 44 -21.54 -10.62 -5.89
CA GLN A 44 -21.40 -9.31 -6.54
C GLN A 44 -22.43 -8.29 -6.02
N THR A 45 -23.65 -8.71 -5.75
CA THR A 45 -24.71 -7.82 -5.24
C THR A 45 -24.40 -7.43 -3.80
N GLN A 46 -24.05 -8.41 -2.97
CA GLN A 46 -23.73 -8.19 -1.57
C GLN A 46 -22.52 -7.26 -1.36
N ILE A 47 -21.44 -7.42 -2.15
CA ILE A 47 -20.29 -6.53 -2.00
C ILE A 47 -20.59 -5.12 -2.46
N THR A 48 -21.32 -4.94 -3.57
CA THR A 48 -21.68 -3.59 -4.06
C THR A 48 -22.62 -2.87 -3.09
N GLU A 49 -23.55 -3.58 -2.47
CA GLU A 49 -24.41 -3.02 -1.40
C GLU A 49 -23.59 -2.68 -0.15
N ALA A 50 -22.65 -3.54 0.25
CA ALA A 50 -21.80 -3.32 1.41
C ALA A 50 -20.85 -2.14 1.22
N MET A 51 -20.29 -1.96 0.02
CA MET A 51 -19.43 -0.83 -0.32
C MET A 51 -20.13 0.52 -0.21
N GLY A 52 -21.44 0.58 -0.47
CA GLY A 52 -22.27 1.74 -0.27
C GLY A 52 -21.70 3.04 -0.87
N LEU A 53 -21.75 4.14 -0.12
CA LEU A 53 -21.22 5.43 -0.57
C LEU A 53 -19.70 5.48 -0.37
N GLY A 54 -18.97 5.85 -1.44
CA GLY A 54 -17.52 5.94 -1.46
C GLY A 54 -16.98 7.37 -1.44
N TRP A 55 -15.76 7.52 -0.94
CA TRP A 55 -14.93 8.72 -0.99
C TRP A 55 -13.66 8.44 -1.81
N ASN A 56 -13.26 9.33 -2.71
CA ASN A 56 -11.98 9.24 -3.39
C ASN A 56 -10.95 10.10 -2.64
N LEU A 57 -9.92 9.44 -2.09
CA LEU A 57 -8.82 10.07 -1.35
C LEU A 57 -7.76 10.57 -2.34
N GLY A 58 -8.16 11.53 -3.17
CA GLY A 58 -7.36 12.02 -4.30
C GLY A 58 -6.45 13.18 -3.97
N ASN A 59 -5.47 13.38 -4.85
CA ASN A 59 -4.41 14.39 -4.79
C ASN A 59 -3.45 14.22 -3.59
N GLN A 60 -3.20 12.98 -3.18
CA GLN A 60 -2.31 12.63 -2.08
C GLN A 60 -1.30 11.56 -2.52
N LEU A 61 -1.58 10.25 -2.37
CA LEU A 61 -0.59 9.21 -2.73
C LEU A 61 -0.35 9.09 -4.25
N GLU A 62 -1.23 9.62 -5.07
CA GLU A 62 -1.00 9.73 -6.52
C GLU A 62 -0.33 11.04 -6.94
N ALA A 63 -0.28 12.04 -6.04
CA ALA A 63 0.36 13.30 -6.33
C ALA A 63 1.88 13.10 -6.50
N SER A 64 2.44 13.74 -7.53
CA SER A 64 3.87 13.61 -7.86
C SER A 64 4.45 14.93 -8.35
N SER A 65 5.76 15.04 -8.25
CA SER A 65 6.52 16.15 -8.80
C SER A 65 7.86 15.64 -9.34
N GLY A 66 8.13 15.84 -10.64
CA GLY A 66 9.34 15.34 -11.28
C GLY A 66 9.51 13.83 -11.15
N GLY A 67 8.44 13.05 -11.24
CA GLY A 67 8.46 11.59 -11.14
C GLY A 67 8.42 11.01 -9.71
N LEU A 68 8.55 11.85 -8.68
CA LEU A 68 8.53 11.38 -7.29
C LEU A 68 7.14 11.57 -6.65
N PRO A 69 6.45 10.51 -6.27
CA PRO A 69 5.21 10.58 -5.51
C PRO A 69 5.42 11.22 -4.14
N SER A 70 4.49 12.08 -3.75
CA SER A 70 4.49 12.72 -2.42
C SER A 70 3.10 13.24 -2.08
N GLU A 71 2.57 12.85 -0.93
CA GLU A 71 1.23 13.22 -0.46
C GLU A 71 0.97 14.73 -0.42
N THR A 72 2.02 15.53 -0.31
CA THR A 72 1.90 16.97 -0.05
C THR A 72 2.30 17.85 -1.23
N CYS A 73 2.84 17.29 -2.31
CA CYS A 73 3.41 18.09 -3.40
C CYS A 73 2.36 18.90 -4.19
N TRP A 74 1.09 18.50 -4.15
CA TRP A 74 -0.02 19.25 -4.75
C TRP A 74 -0.79 20.10 -3.73
N GLY A 75 -0.25 20.27 -2.51
CA GLY A 75 -0.77 21.20 -1.49
C GLY A 75 -1.76 20.60 -0.50
N ASN A 76 -2.02 19.30 -0.56
CA ASN A 76 -2.78 18.61 0.48
C ASN A 76 -1.87 18.27 1.68
N PRO A 77 -2.43 18.15 2.89
CA PRO A 77 -1.70 17.61 4.04
C PRO A 77 -1.50 16.10 3.90
N GLU A 78 -0.61 15.53 4.70
CA GLU A 78 -0.49 14.08 4.84
C GLU A 78 -1.81 13.44 5.30
N ILE A 79 -2.07 12.22 4.84
CA ILE A 79 -3.24 11.44 5.25
C ILE A 79 -3.06 11.03 6.70
N THR A 80 -4.05 11.32 7.53
CA THR A 80 -4.06 10.90 8.93
C THR A 80 -5.19 9.93 9.23
N LYS A 81 -5.02 9.17 10.29
CA LYS A 81 -6.10 8.30 10.79
C LYS A 81 -7.36 9.10 11.11
N GLU A 82 -7.21 10.29 11.69
CA GLU A 82 -8.32 11.18 12.05
C GLU A 82 -9.12 11.66 10.85
N LEU A 83 -8.46 11.84 9.68
CA LEU A 83 -9.16 12.13 8.43
C LEU A 83 -10.06 10.95 8.05
N ILE A 84 -9.54 9.74 8.08
CA ILE A 84 -10.30 8.53 7.73
C ILE A 84 -11.44 8.29 8.74
N ASP A 85 -11.19 8.49 10.03
CA ASP A 85 -12.22 8.42 11.07
C ASP A 85 -13.35 9.44 10.81
N THR A 86 -13.00 10.62 10.33
CA THR A 86 -13.97 11.67 9.97
C THR A 86 -14.80 11.25 8.75
N ILE A 87 -14.17 10.69 7.72
CA ILE A 87 -14.86 10.18 6.52
C ILE A 87 -15.86 9.07 6.94
N LYS A 88 -15.44 8.15 7.81
CA LYS A 88 -16.32 7.12 8.36
C LYS A 88 -17.50 7.71 9.11
N ALA A 89 -17.27 8.71 9.96
CA ALA A 89 -18.31 9.38 10.75
C ALA A 89 -19.36 10.11 9.88
N GLN A 90 -19.00 10.50 8.65
CA GLN A 90 -19.94 11.07 7.67
C GLN A 90 -20.79 10.01 6.93
N GLY A 91 -20.58 8.72 7.23
CA GLY A 91 -21.38 7.62 6.68
C GLY A 91 -20.81 6.98 5.42
N PHE A 92 -19.61 7.35 4.98
CA PHE A 92 -18.92 6.66 3.89
C PHE A 92 -18.53 5.25 4.31
N LYS A 93 -18.59 4.31 3.37
CA LYS A 93 -18.28 2.90 3.59
C LYS A 93 -17.11 2.41 2.73
N THR A 94 -16.69 3.19 1.77
CA THR A 94 -15.57 2.87 0.86
C THR A 94 -14.68 4.07 0.70
N VAL A 95 -13.36 3.85 0.70
CA VAL A 95 -12.36 4.84 0.33
C VAL A 95 -11.54 4.29 -0.83
N ARG A 96 -11.56 4.98 -1.98
CA ARG A 96 -10.62 4.72 -3.06
C ARG A 96 -9.35 5.51 -2.78
N ILE A 97 -8.23 4.82 -2.82
CA ILE A 97 -6.89 5.31 -2.51
C ILE A 97 -6.07 5.28 -3.80
N PRO A 98 -6.08 6.36 -4.59
CA PRO A 98 -5.21 6.47 -5.75
C PRO A 98 -3.74 6.45 -5.32
N VAL A 99 -2.89 5.68 -6.00
CA VAL A 99 -1.45 5.56 -5.71
C VAL A 99 -0.65 5.61 -7.00
N SER A 100 0.34 6.48 -7.07
CA SER A 100 1.36 6.46 -8.12
C SER A 100 2.64 5.81 -7.62
N TYR A 101 3.29 5.03 -8.45
CA TYR A 101 4.54 4.36 -8.11
C TYR A 101 5.74 4.99 -8.81
N LEU A 102 5.65 5.34 -10.09
CA LEU A 102 6.63 6.13 -10.86
C LEU A 102 8.09 5.79 -10.50
N ASP A 103 8.86 6.76 -10.01
CA ASP A 103 10.26 6.59 -9.58
C ASP A 103 10.42 5.87 -8.22
N MET A 104 9.32 5.46 -7.58
CA MET A 104 9.37 4.53 -6.44
C MET A 104 9.60 3.09 -6.89
N ILE A 105 9.72 2.83 -8.19
CA ILE A 105 10.07 1.54 -8.78
C ILE A 105 11.51 1.59 -9.26
N GLY A 106 12.35 0.72 -8.69
CA GLY A 106 13.74 0.56 -9.12
C GLY A 106 13.88 -0.07 -10.51
N ASP A 107 15.11 -0.14 -10.99
CA ASP A 107 15.46 -0.68 -12.29
C ASP A 107 15.12 -2.19 -12.43
N GLY A 108 14.98 -2.64 -13.69
CA GLY A 108 14.85 -4.05 -14.01
C GLY A 108 16.13 -4.86 -13.69
N PRO A 109 16.04 -6.18 -13.63
CA PRO A 109 14.87 -6.97 -14.00
C PRO A 109 13.79 -7.11 -12.91
N ASP A 110 14.06 -6.73 -11.66
CA ASP A 110 13.16 -7.01 -10.53
C ASP A 110 12.11 -5.93 -10.32
N TYR A 111 12.34 -4.70 -10.79
CA TYR A 111 11.46 -3.55 -10.63
C TYR A 111 10.94 -3.40 -9.19
N LYS A 112 11.89 -3.43 -8.24
CA LYS A 112 11.55 -3.43 -6.81
C LYS A 112 10.91 -2.10 -6.41
N ILE A 113 9.73 -2.17 -5.80
CA ILE A 113 9.06 -1.00 -5.23
C ILE A 113 9.83 -0.56 -3.97
N ASP A 114 9.99 0.74 -3.79
CA ASP A 114 10.53 1.32 -2.57
C ASP A 114 9.73 0.83 -1.35
N THR A 115 10.45 0.33 -0.34
CA THR A 115 9.82 -0.31 0.80
C THR A 115 9.08 0.69 1.69
N ASP A 116 9.66 1.88 1.90
CA ASP A 116 9.07 2.91 2.76
C ASP A 116 7.79 3.46 2.11
N TRP A 117 7.79 3.58 0.77
CA TRP A 117 6.59 3.96 0.04
C TRP A 117 5.47 2.92 0.17
N LEU A 118 5.80 1.64 0.00
CA LEU A 118 4.82 0.56 0.14
C LEU A 118 4.33 0.40 1.59
N ASP A 119 5.19 0.67 2.58
CA ASP A 119 4.82 0.74 4.00
C ASP A 119 3.81 1.87 4.24
N ARG A 120 4.02 3.03 3.61
CA ARG A 120 3.09 4.16 3.71
C ARG A 120 1.74 3.86 3.07
N VAL A 121 1.73 3.24 1.88
CA VAL A 121 0.48 2.79 1.24
C VAL A 121 -0.28 1.84 2.17
N GLN A 122 0.43 0.89 2.77
CA GLN A 122 -0.18 -0.05 3.72
C GLN A 122 -0.76 0.66 4.95
N GLU A 123 -0.05 1.61 5.53
CA GLU A 123 -0.53 2.38 6.68
C GLU A 123 -1.87 3.07 6.38
N VAL A 124 -2.00 3.68 5.19
CA VAL A 124 -3.25 4.33 4.76
C VAL A 124 -4.37 3.30 4.54
N VAL A 125 -4.05 2.16 3.93
CA VAL A 125 -5.01 1.04 3.80
C VAL A 125 -5.47 0.57 5.18
N ASP A 126 -4.55 0.43 6.13
CA ASP A 126 -4.88 0.03 7.51
C ASP A 126 -5.82 1.03 8.21
N TYR A 127 -5.66 2.33 7.98
CA TYR A 127 -6.60 3.31 8.51
C TYR A 127 -8.04 3.05 8.02
N VAL A 128 -8.20 2.66 6.75
CA VAL A 128 -9.51 2.40 6.14
C VAL A 128 -10.09 1.07 6.63
N VAL A 129 -9.34 -0.03 6.51
CA VAL A 129 -9.87 -1.36 6.82
C VAL A 129 -10.09 -1.56 8.33
N ASN A 130 -9.29 -0.91 9.18
CA ASN A 130 -9.51 -0.92 10.63
C ASN A 130 -10.74 -0.13 11.06
N ASN A 131 -11.28 0.71 10.20
CA ASN A 131 -12.57 1.39 10.36
C ASN A 131 -13.75 0.58 9.80
N ASP A 132 -13.57 -0.70 9.46
CA ASP A 132 -14.58 -1.53 8.80
C ASP A 132 -15.15 -0.85 7.53
N MET A 133 -14.27 -0.23 6.75
CA MET A 133 -14.57 0.33 5.42
C MET A 133 -13.83 -0.46 4.35
N PHE A 134 -14.36 -0.42 3.13
CA PHE A 134 -13.67 -0.96 1.97
C PHE A 134 -12.60 0.01 1.49
N ALA A 135 -11.41 -0.51 1.21
CA ALA A 135 -10.31 0.20 0.57
C ALA A 135 -10.18 -0.29 -0.88
N ILE A 136 -10.11 0.64 -1.84
CA ILE A 136 -9.77 0.33 -3.23
C ILE A 136 -8.41 0.95 -3.50
N VAL A 137 -7.40 0.13 -3.80
CA VAL A 137 -6.06 0.58 -4.15
C VAL A 137 -5.80 0.33 -5.62
N ASN A 138 -5.23 1.32 -6.31
CA ASN A 138 -4.92 1.22 -7.73
C ASN A 138 -3.46 1.61 -8.05
N MET A 139 -3.13 1.55 -9.35
CA MET A 139 -2.00 2.22 -9.97
C MET A 139 -2.55 3.43 -10.74
N HIS A 140 -2.13 4.65 -10.38
CA HIS A 140 -2.83 5.86 -10.83
C HIS A 140 -2.08 6.68 -11.88
N GLY A 141 -1.06 7.42 -11.47
CA GLY A 141 -0.35 8.33 -12.37
C GLY A 141 0.62 7.65 -13.33
N ASP A 142 0.88 6.37 -13.12
CA ASP A 142 1.83 5.57 -13.90
C ASP A 142 1.42 5.40 -15.38
N GLY A 143 0.10 5.44 -15.66
CA GLY A 143 -0.48 5.37 -17.00
C GLY A 143 -0.81 6.73 -17.62
N TYR A 144 -0.55 7.81 -16.92
CA TYR A 144 -0.96 9.14 -17.35
C TYR A 144 0.13 9.81 -18.17
N TYR A 145 -0.01 9.88 -19.48
CA TYR A 145 1.00 10.42 -20.41
C TYR A 145 1.57 11.79 -20.03
N THR A 146 0.80 12.63 -19.35
CA THR A 146 1.22 13.97 -18.92
C THR A 146 1.87 14.01 -17.55
N VAL A 147 1.98 12.88 -16.87
CA VAL A 147 2.69 12.76 -15.59
C VAL A 147 4.16 12.46 -15.86
N ASP A 148 5.04 13.21 -15.24
CA ASP A 148 6.47 12.98 -15.37
C ASP A 148 6.85 11.55 -14.97
N HIS A 149 7.65 10.88 -15.79
CA HIS A 149 8.14 9.50 -15.59
C HIS A 149 7.05 8.44 -15.60
N SER A 150 5.85 8.74 -16.12
CA SER A 150 4.85 7.71 -16.38
C SER A 150 5.40 6.66 -17.34
N TRP A 151 5.06 5.40 -17.11
CA TRP A 151 5.66 4.29 -17.84
C TRP A 151 4.64 3.24 -18.35
N LEU A 152 3.46 3.17 -17.76
CA LEU A 152 2.38 2.26 -18.16
C LEU A 152 1.60 2.88 -19.32
N LEU A 153 2.21 2.97 -20.49
CA LEU A 153 1.69 3.73 -21.63
C LEU A 153 1.15 2.78 -22.72
N CYS A 154 -0.16 2.70 -22.86
CA CYS A 154 -0.83 1.76 -23.76
C CYS A 154 -0.58 2.02 -25.27
N ALA A 155 -0.14 3.21 -25.64
CA ALA A 155 0.11 3.58 -27.04
C ALA A 155 1.57 3.30 -27.53
N GLU A 156 2.46 2.87 -26.64
CA GLU A 156 3.85 2.59 -27.00
C GLU A 156 3.99 1.40 -27.98
N ASP A 157 5.13 1.33 -28.67
CA ASP A 157 5.41 0.27 -29.64
C ASP A 157 5.64 -1.11 -28.99
N ASP A 158 5.69 -2.16 -29.81
CA ASP A 158 5.70 -3.55 -29.32
C ASP A 158 6.96 -3.89 -28.51
N ASP A 159 8.11 -3.27 -28.84
CA ASP A 159 9.34 -3.52 -28.10
C ASP A 159 9.22 -2.96 -26.68
N LYS A 160 8.71 -1.74 -26.53
CA LYS A 160 8.44 -1.14 -25.22
C LYS A 160 7.31 -1.85 -24.50
N GLN A 161 6.26 -2.29 -25.20
CA GLN A 161 5.17 -3.05 -24.60
C GLN A 161 5.63 -4.34 -23.92
N THR A 162 6.68 -4.98 -24.44
CA THR A 162 7.26 -6.17 -23.81
C THR A 162 7.82 -5.82 -22.43
N GLU A 163 8.58 -4.74 -22.31
CA GLU A 163 9.13 -4.25 -21.04
C GLU A 163 8.04 -3.77 -20.08
N ILE A 164 7.09 -2.97 -20.59
CA ILE A 164 5.97 -2.45 -19.80
C ILE A 164 5.18 -3.59 -19.15
N LYS A 165 4.83 -4.62 -19.93
CA LYS A 165 4.07 -5.77 -19.45
C LYS A 165 4.83 -6.60 -18.41
N ASP A 166 6.14 -6.79 -18.60
CA ASP A 166 7.00 -7.45 -17.62
C ASP A 166 7.08 -6.66 -16.31
N LYS A 167 7.35 -5.35 -16.39
CA LYS A 167 7.36 -4.44 -15.24
C LYS A 167 6.01 -4.46 -14.51
N TYR A 168 4.92 -4.32 -15.24
CA TYR A 168 3.57 -4.26 -14.69
C TYR A 168 3.21 -5.50 -13.87
N GLY A 169 3.48 -6.68 -14.42
CA GLY A 169 3.26 -7.95 -13.71
C GLY A 169 4.08 -8.08 -12.43
N LYS A 170 5.36 -7.68 -12.48
CA LYS A 170 6.26 -7.72 -11.31
C LYS A 170 5.86 -6.72 -10.22
N VAL A 171 5.44 -5.52 -10.62
CA VAL A 171 4.97 -4.50 -9.68
C VAL A 171 3.69 -4.96 -9.00
N TRP A 172 2.69 -5.44 -9.76
CA TRP A 172 1.46 -5.98 -9.17
C TRP A 172 1.68 -7.22 -8.31
N THR A 173 2.64 -8.06 -8.65
CA THR A 173 3.01 -9.19 -7.79
C THR A 173 3.49 -8.72 -6.42
N GLN A 174 4.32 -7.68 -6.36
CA GLN A 174 4.82 -7.13 -5.09
C GLN A 174 3.70 -6.49 -4.26
N ILE A 175 2.84 -5.69 -4.91
CA ILE A 175 1.66 -5.09 -4.25
C ILE A 175 0.76 -6.21 -3.72
N ALA A 176 0.41 -7.17 -4.54
CA ALA A 176 -0.49 -8.25 -4.16
C ALA A 176 0.08 -9.13 -3.04
N ASP A 177 1.36 -9.46 -3.08
CA ASP A 177 2.03 -10.24 -2.03
C ASP A 177 2.02 -9.51 -0.68
N ARG A 178 2.24 -8.19 -0.68
CA ARG A 178 2.17 -7.35 0.51
C ARG A 178 0.82 -7.42 1.22
N PHE A 179 -0.26 -7.51 0.46
CA PHE A 179 -1.63 -7.42 0.95
C PHE A 179 -2.41 -8.75 0.90
N LYS A 180 -1.77 -9.88 0.61
CA LYS A 180 -2.46 -11.15 0.33
C LYS A 180 -3.34 -11.67 1.46
N ASP A 181 -3.03 -11.31 2.70
CA ASP A 181 -3.75 -11.78 3.90
C ASP A 181 -4.86 -10.83 4.36
N TYR A 182 -5.03 -9.68 3.70
CA TYR A 182 -6.16 -8.78 3.95
C TYR A 182 -7.48 -9.44 3.51
N ASP A 183 -8.54 -9.20 4.27
CA ASP A 183 -9.86 -9.74 3.99
C ASP A 183 -10.57 -9.05 2.80
N GLN A 184 -11.87 -9.29 2.62
CA GLN A 184 -12.69 -8.78 1.52
C GLN A 184 -12.85 -7.25 1.51
N HIS A 185 -12.46 -6.54 2.57
CA HIS A 185 -12.51 -5.08 2.60
C HIS A 185 -11.43 -4.42 1.73
N LEU A 186 -10.39 -5.14 1.35
CA LEU A 186 -9.42 -4.64 0.38
C LEU A 186 -9.74 -5.14 -1.03
N ILE A 187 -9.85 -4.19 -1.96
CA ILE A 187 -10.12 -4.40 -3.38
C ILE A 187 -8.96 -3.81 -4.16
N PHE A 188 -8.54 -4.44 -5.24
CA PHE A 188 -7.55 -3.87 -6.15
C PHE A 188 -8.21 -3.41 -7.44
N GLU A 189 -7.74 -2.29 -7.96
CA GLU A 189 -8.08 -1.74 -9.26
C GLU A 189 -6.82 -1.69 -10.12
N SER A 190 -6.85 -2.31 -11.30
CA SER A 190 -5.64 -2.60 -12.06
C SER A 190 -4.86 -1.34 -12.46
N MET A 191 -5.54 -0.33 -12.93
CA MET A 191 -4.98 0.96 -13.35
C MET A 191 -6.07 2.04 -13.29
N ASN A 192 -5.64 3.29 -13.39
CA ASN A 192 -6.55 4.42 -13.54
C ASN A 192 -6.91 4.60 -15.02
N GLU A 193 -6.89 5.81 -15.48
CA GLU A 193 -7.20 6.24 -16.85
C GLU A 193 -6.02 5.97 -17.79
N GLU A 194 -6.28 5.25 -18.87
CA GLU A 194 -5.31 4.99 -19.91
C GLU A 194 -5.71 5.75 -21.17
N PHE A 195 -4.86 6.67 -21.59
CA PHE A 195 -5.10 7.49 -22.75
C PHE A 195 -3.98 7.39 -23.78
N ASN A 196 -4.31 7.62 -25.03
CA ASN A 196 -3.32 8.09 -26.01
C ASN A 196 -2.94 9.53 -25.73
N ASN A 197 -1.86 10.00 -26.37
CA ASN A 197 -1.28 11.33 -26.17
C ASN A 197 -2.24 12.51 -26.32
N ASP A 198 -3.42 12.32 -26.86
CA ASP A 198 -4.37 13.38 -27.24
C ASP A 198 -5.80 13.20 -26.68
N TYR A 199 -6.01 12.29 -25.76
CA TYR A 199 -7.35 11.92 -25.25
C TYR A 199 -8.33 11.53 -26.37
N GLY A 200 -7.80 11.21 -27.55
CA GLY A 200 -8.57 10.88 -28.74
C GLY A 200 -9.18 9.49 -28.68
N LYS A 201 -9.67 9.05 -29.81
CA LYS A 201 -10.13 7.67 -29.93
C LYS A 201 -8.92 6.74 -29.84
N PRO A 202 -9.00 5.66 -29.06
CA PRO A 202 -7.95 4.67 -29.05
C PRO A 202 -7.88 4.00 -30.41
N ASP A 203 -6.70 3.54 -30.79
CA ASP A 203 -6.55 2.54 -31.84
C ASP A 203 -6.75 1.12 -31.29
N GLU A 204 -6.84 0.14 -32.19
CA GLU A 204 -7.01 -1.26 -31.79
C GLU A 204 -5.86 -1.73 -30.88
N LYS A 205 -4.65 -1.25 -31.13
CA LYS A 205 -3.44 -1.58 -30.36
C LYS A 205 -3.55 -1.12 -28.90
N ALA A 206 -4.07 0.07 -28.64
CA ALA A 206 -4.28 0.58 -27.29
C ALA A 206 -5.29 -0.29 -26.53
N TYR A 207 -6.37 -0.69 -27.16
CA TYR A 207 -7.34 -1.63 -26.56
C TYR A 207 -6.70 -2.99 -26.24
N ASP A 208 -5.90 -3.54 -27.16
CA ASP A 208 -5.23 -4.82 -26.95
C ASP A 208 -4.23 -4.74 -25.80
N ASN A 209 -3.52 -3.63 -25.67
CA ASN A 209 -2.57 -3.43 -24.56
C ASN A 209 -3.29 -3.28 -23.22
N ILE A 210 -4.38 -2.51 -23.14
CA ILE A 210 -5.18 -2.39 -21.91
C ILE A 210 -5.77 -3.74 -21.50
N ASN A 211 -6.30 -4.51 -22.46
CA ASN A 211 -6.79 -5.85 -22.20
C ASN A 211 -5.67 -6.78 -21.69
N ALA A 212 -4.48 -6.68 -22.27
CA ALA A 212 -3.32 -7.44 -21.82
C ALA A 212 -2.86 -7.03 -20.39
N TYR A 213 -2.85 -5.75 -20.06
CA TYR A 213 -2.55 -5.27 -18.72
C TYR A 213 -3.56 -5.81 -17.70
N ASN A 214 -4.87 -5.73 -18.01
CA ASN A 214 -5.90 -6.28 -17.14
C ASN A 214 -5.72 -7.79 -16.91
N GLN A 215 -5.36 -8.55 -17.95
CA GLN A 215 -5.08 -9.99 -17.79
C GLN A 215 -3.83 -10.25 -16.94
N ILE A 216 -2.73 -9.53 -17.19
CA ILE A 216 -1.50 -9.62 -16.40
C ILE A 216 -1.78 -9.30 -14.93
N PHE A 217 -2.55 -8.25 -14.66
CA PHE A 217 -2.98 -7.89 -13.31
C PHE A 217 -3.71 -9.03 -12.61
N VAL A 218 -4.74 -9.59 -13.25
CA VAL A 218 -5.51 -10.71 -12.69
C VAL A 218 -4.58 -11.89 -12.40
N ASP A 219 -3.74 -12.28 -13.35
CA ASP A 219 -2.85 -13.42 -13.21
C ASP A 219 -1.82 -13.20 -12.09
N SER A 220 -1.20 -12.00 -12.05
CA SER A 220 -0.23 -11.63 -11.02
C SER A 220 -0.84 -11.65 -9.62
N VAL A 221 -2.01 -11.05 -9.45
CA VAL A 221 -2.71 -11.03 -8.15
C VAL A 221 -3.09 -12.45 -7.73
N ARG A 222 -3.71 -13.24 -8.59
CA ARG A 222 -4.14 -14.62 -8.28
C ARG A 222 -2.97 -15.52 -7.93
N ALA A 223 -1.82 -15.36 -8.60
CA ALA A 223 -0.62 -16.17 -8.37
C ALA A 223 -0.01 -15.99 -6.97
N THR A 224 -0.28 -14.90 -6.27
CA THR A 224 0.21 -14.69 -4.90
C THR A 224 -0.52 -15.53 -3.84
N GLY A 225 -1.65 -16.15 -4.19
CA GLY A 225 -2.38 -17.06 -3.31
C GLY A 225 -3.09 -16.38 -2.13
N SER A 226 -3.35 -17.13 -1.07
CA SER A 226 -4.08 -16.67 0.12
C SER A 226 -5.44 -16.04 -0.26
N ASN A 227 -5.83 -14.91 0.34
CA ASN A 227 -7.08 -14.22 0.03
C ASN A 227 -7.12 -13.61 -1.37
N ASN A 228 -5.95 -13.45 -2.01
CA ASN A 228 -5.88 -12.95 -3.38
C ASN A 228 -6.45 -13.92 -4.42
N GLU A 229 -6.58 -15.22 -4.12
CA GLU A 229 -7.24 -16.16 -5.02
C GLU A 229 -8.70 -15.77 -5.33
N LYS A 230 -9.33 -15.07 -4.42
CA LYS A 230 -10.75 -14.69 -4.49
C LYS A 230 -11.04 -13.21 -4.27
N ARG A 231 -10.00 -12.39 -4.09
CA ARG A 231 -10.14 -10.94 -3.92
C ARG A 231 -10.91 -10.31 -5.07
N TRP A 232 -11.78 -9.37 -4.76
CA TRP A 232 -12.45 -8.54 -5.76
C TRP A 232 -11.45 -7.67 -6.49
N LEU A 233 -11.54 -7.63 -7.81
CA LEU A 233 -10.66 -6.89 -8.71
C LEU A 233 -11.53 -6.00 -9.61
N LEU A 234 -11.11 -4.74 -9.78
CA LEU A 234 -11.71 -3.78 -10.70
C LEU A 234 -10.82 -3.66 -11.94
N LEU A 235 -11.43 -3.83 -13.10
CA LEU A 235 -10.76 -3.79 -14.39
C LEU A 235 -11.34 -2.63 -15.20
N PRO A 236 -10.60 -1.52 -15.36
CA PRO A 236 -11.06 -0.42 -16.21
C PRO A 236 -10.92 -0.80 -17.68
N GLY A 237 -11.76 -0.17 -18.50
CA GLY A 237 -11.57 -0.14 -19.94
C GLY A 237 -10.84 1.13 -20.38
N TRP A 238 -10.96 1.45 -21.65
CA TRP A 238 -10.58 2.78 -22.15
C TRP A 238 -11.51 3.84 -21.56
N ASN A 239 -10.93 4.96 -21.21
CA ASN A 239 -11.65 6.07 -20.58
C ASN A 239 -12.00 7.17 -21.58
#